data_634835d746037f657d90d6e62236fba0
#
_entry.id   634835d746037f657d90d6e62236fba0
#
_cell.length_a   1.000
_cell.length_b   1.000
_cell.length_c   1.000
_cell.angle_alpha   90.00
_cell.angle_beta   90.00
_cell.angle_gamma   90.00
#
_symmetry.space_group_name_H-M   'P 1'
#
loop_
_entity.id
_entity.type
_entity.pdbx_description
1 polymer ?
#
loop_
_entity_poly.entity_id
_entity_poly.type
_entity_poly.pdbx_seq_one_letter_code
_entity_poly.pdbx_strand_id
1 'polypeptide(L)'
;MRTADTVRLLLLAVIWSASFVFIRVLAPVLGPVWVATSRVLIAGIALTGAFVALRRHLDVALHWREYLFVGVLNSALPFLLFAYAALTLPASYLVILNTALPLFGAIASAIWLAEPLDRRKFAGLVAGAAGVLLVSRAGPVTPDTAFVIAVIASLAAVLCYALAGVWIKRRGRALPPVAMAGWSQLLGGLALLPVAVTMPIHGEITALIVVNVLLLALLGSAAAYVLYFRLIADVGPTRAMTVTYLMPAFGMLWGWLFLGETITLPMLAGATLIVAGTAAVVRKQRRT
;
A
#
# COMPACT_ATOMS: atom_id res chain seq x y z
N MET A 1 -4.58 -23.99 -1.29
CA MET A 1 -3.63 -23.33 -0.35
C MET A 1 -3.47 -24.23 0.84
N ARG A 2 -2.27 -24.39 1.37
CA ARG A 2 -2.03 -25.06 2.65
C ARG A 2 -2.52 -24.16 3.79
N THR A 3 -2.85 -24.73 4.95
CA THR A 3 -3.29 -23.93 6.12
C THR A 3 -2.31 -22.81 6.47
N ALA A 4 -1.01 -23.08 6.41
CA ALA A 4 0.03 -22.09 6.66
C ALA A 4 -0.01 -20.88 5.70
N ASP A 5 -0.35 -21.12 4.42
CA ASP A 5 -0.46 -20.02 3.43
C ASP A 5 -1.68 -19.15 3.70
N THR A 6 -2.79 -19.79 4.12
CA THR A 6 -4.01 -19.07 4.53
C THR A 6 -3.76 -18.20 5.76
N VAL A 7 -3.06 -18.74 6.77
CA VAL A 7 -2.67 -17.98 7.97
C VAL A 7 -1.77 -16.79 7.60
N ARG A 8 -0.76 -17.00 6.74
CA ARG A 8 0.11 -15.89 6.29
C ARG A 8 -0.67 -14.80 5.54
N LEU A 9 -1.63 -15.22 4.70
CA LEU A 9 -2.48 -14.28 3.96
C LEU A 9 -3.35 -13.45 4.89
N LEU A 10 -3.96 -14.09 5.89
CA LEU A 10 -4.78 -13.40 6.90
C LEU A 10 -3.92 -12.46 7.76
N LEU A 11 -2.76 -12.93 8.25
CA LEU A 11 -1.83 -12.09 9.00
C LEU A 11 -1.40 -10.86 8.20
N LEU A 12 -1.09 -11.04 6.91
CA LEU A 12 -0.70 -9.94 6.04
C LEU A 12 -1.84 -8.94 5.84
N ALA A 13 -3.09 -9.41 5.66
CA ALA A 13 -4.26 -8.55 5.55
C ALA A 13 -4.49 -7.74 6.84
N VAL A 14 -4.36 -8.37 7.99
CA VAL A 14 -4.44 -7.75 9.32
C VAL A 14 -3.37 -6.68 9.48
N ILE A 15 -2.11 -7.00 9.20
CA ILE A 15 -0.96 -6.10 9.39
C ILE A 15 -1.05 -4.89 8.44
N TRP A 16 -1.30 -5.13 7.16
CA TRP A 16 -1.34 -4.05 6.20
C TRP A 16 -2.53 -3.12 6.39
N SER A 17 -3.70 -3.66 6.74
CA SER A 17 -4.86 -2.82 7.06
C SER A 17 -4.65 -1.99 8.33
N ALA A 18 -4.02 -2.55 9.37
CA ALA A 18 -3.66 -1.83 10.59
C ALA A 18 -2.66 -0.70 10.33
N SER A 19 -1.82 -0.78 9.29
CA SER A 19 -0.87 0.28 8.94
C SER A 19 -1.56 1.63 8.72
N PHE A 20 -2.80 1.65 8.23
CA PHE A 20 -3.54 2.89 8.01
C PHE A 20 -4.01 3.54 9.31
N VAL A 21 -4.26 2.75 10.37
CA VAL A 21 -4.51 3.28 11.72
C VAL A 21 -3.26 3.99 12.24
N PHE A 22 -2.09 3.35 12.14
CA PHE A 22 -0.83 3.97 12.56
C PHE A 22 -0.55 5.26 11.77
N ILE A 23 -0.76 5.26 10.44
CA ILE A 23 -0.60 6.47 9.62
C ILE A 23 -1.55 7.57 10.09
N ARG A 24 -2.82 7.26 10.36
CA ARG A 24 -3.82 8.22 10.84
C ARG A 24 -3.45 8.84 12.19
N VAL A 25 -2.87 8.05 13.10
CA VAL A 25 -2.38 8.54 14.42
C VAL A 25 -1.12 9.38 14.26
N LEU A 26 -0.19 8.98 13.39
CA LEU A 26 1.12 9.60 13.27
C LEU A 26 1.11 10.89 12.42
N ALA A 27 0.27 10.95 11.38
CA ALA A 27 0.30 12.05 10.41
C ALA A 27 0.06 13.45 11.02
N PRO A 28 -0.88 13.64 11.97
CA PRO A 28 -1.07 14.94 12.63
C PRO A 28 0.10 15.37 13.53
N VAL A 29 0.85 14.40 14.08
CA VAL A 29 1.93 14.65 15.05
C VAL A 29 3.26 14.89 14.32
N LEU A 30 3.64 13.99 13.42
CA LEU A 30 4.94 14.01 12.76
C LEU A 30 4.92 14.76 11.42
N GLY A 31 3.73 14.95 10.84
CA GLY A 31 3.58 15.39 9.45
C GLY A 31 3.81 14.26 8.45
N PRO A 32 3.21 14.36 7.24
CA PRO A 32 3.23 13.31 6.22
C PRO A 32 4.63 12.87 5.79
N VAL A 33 5.55 13.82 5.65
CA VAL A 33 6.92 13.54 5.19
C VAL A 33 7.68 12.71 6.20
N TRP A 34 7.63 13.06 7.48
CA TRP A 34 8.28 12.29 8.54
C TRP A 34 7.68 10.90 8.72
N VAL A 35 6.34 10.75 8.60
CA VAL A 35 5.69 9.44 8.65
C VAL A 35 6.19 8.54 7.54
N ALA A 36 6.24 9.04 6.30
CA ALA A 36 6.74 8.26 5.16
C ALA A 36 8.23 7.95 5.32
N THR A 37 9.06 8.96 5.65
CA THR A 37 10.51 8.81 5.77
C THR A 37 10.88 7.83 6.87
N SER A 38 10.35 7.98 8.08
CA SER A 38 10.65 7.07 9.21
C SER A 38 10.22 5.64 8.88
N ARG A 39 9.02 5.46 8.30
CA ARG A 39 8.53 4.14 7.89
C ARG A 39 9.50 3.43 6.95
N VAL A 40 9.91 4.09 5.85
CA VAL A 40 10.73 3.43 4.83
C VAL A 40 12.19 3.30 5.24
N LEU A 41 12.76 4.28 5.96
CA LEU A 41 14.14 4.21 6.45
C LEU A 41 14.31 3.09 7.48
N ILE A 42 13.48 3.06 8.51
CA ILE A 42 13.58 2.04 9.57
C ILE A 42 13.36 0.64 8.97
N ALA A 43 12.36 0.47 8.12
CA ALA A 43 12.12 -0.81 7.45
C ALA A 43 13.26 -1.19 6.50
N GLY A 44 13.80 -0.23 5.74
CA GLY A 44 14.93 -0.43 4.84
C GLY A 44 16.19 -0.83 5.60
N ILE A 45 16.52 -0.14 6.69
CA ILE A 45 17.66 -0.48 7.58
C ILE A 45 17.48 -1.88 8.17
N ALA A 46 16.29 -2.19 8.69
CA ALA A 46 16.02 -3.50 9.29
C ALA A 46 16.15 -4.64 8.28
N LEU A 47 15.59 -4.48 7.08
CA LEU A 47 15.68 -5.51 6.03
C LEU A 47 17.09 -5.66 5.46
N THR A 48 17.74 -4.55 5.10
CA THR A 48 19.09 -4.60 4.55
C THR A 48 20.11 -5.10 5.59
N GLY A 49 19.98 -4.65 6.84
CA GLY A 49 20.81 -5.15 7.95
C GLY A 49 20.64 -6.65 8.17
N ALA A 50 19.40 -7.16 8.16
CA ALA A 50 19.15 -8.60 8.26
C ALA A 50 19.77 -9.38 7.08
N PHE A 51 19.71 -8.85 5.85
CA PHE A 51 20.30 -9.52 4.68
C PHE A 51 21.82 -9.52 4.71
N VAL A 52 22.44 -8.42 5.14
CA VAL A 52 23.89 -8.35 5.35
C VAL A 52 24.34 -9.35 6.43
N ALA A 53 23.62 -9.41 7.55
CA ALA A 53 23.89 -10.37 8.62
C ALA A 53 23.76 -11.84 8.14
N LEU A 54 22.81 -12.12 7.22
CA LEU A 54 22.64 -13.42 6.58
C LEU A 54 23.61 -13.67 5.41
N ARG A 55 24.61 -12.80 5.20
CA ARG A 55 25.62 -12.88 4.12
C ARG A 55 25.00 -13.02 2.72
N ARG A 56 23.84 -12.42 2.47
CA ARG A 56 23.21 -12.39 1.16
C ARG A 56 23.86 -11.30 0.32
N HIS A 57 24.53 -11.67 -0.79
CA HIS A 57 25.04 -10.72 -1.77
C HIS A 57 23.86 -10.08 -2.52
N LEU A 58 23.78 -8.77 -2.49
CA LEU A 58 22.62 -8.02 -2.97
C LEU A 58 22.98 -6.98 -4.04
N ASP A 59 24.01 -7.19 -4.83
CA ASP A 59 24.50 -6.41 -6.01
C ASP A 59 23.95 -4.97 -6.15
N VAL A 60 24.01 -4.21 -5.03
CA VAL A 60 23.42 -2.87 -4.93
C VAL A 60 24.08 -1.91 -5.88
N ALA A 61 25.41 -1.97 -5.98
CA ALA A 61 26.17 -1.06 -6.83
C ALA A 61 25.76 -1.16 -8.30
N LEU A 62 25.35 -2.35 -8.74
CA LEU A 62 24.93 -2.59 -10.12
C LEU A 62 23.49 -2.11 -10.40
N HIS A 63 22.60 -2.17 -9.39
CA HIS A 63 21.15 -1.98 -9.56
C HIS A 63 20.55 -0.84 -8.70
N TRP A 64 21.38 0.09 -8.18
CA TRP A 64 20.91 1.13 -7.28
C TRP A 64 19.84 2.05 -7.90
N ARG A 65 19.92 2.32 -9.21
CA ARG A 65 18.96 3.15 -9.93
C ARG A 65 17.57 2.50 -9.97
N GLU A 66 17.54 1.19 -10.22
CA GLU A 66 16.31 0.41 -10.23
C GLU A 66 15.69 0.35 -8.84
N TYR A 67 16.50 0.11 -7.80
CA TYR A 67 16.03 0.11 -6.41
C TYR A 67 15.54 1.49 -5.99
N LEU A 68 16.22 2.56 -6.37
CA LEU A 68 15.78 3.93 -6.09
C LEU A 68 14.45 4.24 -6.79
N PHE A 69 14.35 3.92 -8.08
CA PHE A 69 13.12 4.16 -8.84
C PHE A 69 11.91 3.43 -8.24
N VAL A 70 12.08 2.13 -7.93
CA VAL A 70 11.04 1.35 -7.26
C VAL A 70 10.80 1.89 -5.84
N GLY A 71 11.84 2.27 -5.13
CA GLY A 71 11.74 2.85 -3.78
C GLY A 71 10.90 4.11 -3.75
N VAL A 72 11.09 5.00 -4.72
CA VAL A 72 10.29 6.23 -4.84
C VAL A 72 8.85 5.89 -5.21
N LEU A 73 8.62 5.09 -6.27
CA LEU A 73 7.27 4.82 -6.78
C LEU A 73 6.48 3.80 -5.97
N ASN A 74 7.13 2.84 -5.31
CA ASN A 74 6.45 1.76 -4.59
C ASN A 74 6.46 1.93 -3.07
N SER A 75 7.16 2.94 -2.54
CA SER A 75 7.26 3.13 -1.10
C SER A 75 7.21 4.60 -0.70
N ALA A 76 8.21 5.39 -1.07
CA ALA A 76 8.35 6.76 -0.59
C ALA A 76 7.15 7.65 -0.94
N LEU A 77 6.84 7.76 -2.22
CA LEU A 77 5.76 8.62 -2.72
C LEU A 77 4.36 8.12 -2.32
N PRO A 78 4.01 6.82 -2.46
CA PRO A 78 2.72 6.34 -1.99
C PRO A 78 2.50 6.52 -0.50
N PHE A 79 3.51 6.24 0.33
CA PHE A 79 3.36 6.40 1.77
C PHE A 79 3.23 7.86 2.18
N LEU A 80 3.95 8.78 1.49
CA LEU A 80 3.79 10.21 1.67
C LEU A 80 2.37 10.66 1.32
N LEU A 81 1.83 10.22 0.18
CA LEU A 81 0.50 10.57 -0.28
C LEU A 81 -0.60 10.02 0.64
N PHE A 82 -0.45 8.78 1.11
CA PHE A 82 -1.38 8.22 2.11
C PHE A 82 -1.27 8.93 3.46
N ALA A 83 -0.06 9.30 3.90
CA ALA A 83 0.12 10.05 5.13
C ALA A 83 -0.47 11.47 5.02
N TYR A 84 -0.35 12.11 3.86
CA TYR A 84 -1.02 13.37 3.58
C TYR A 84 -2.55 13.22 3.60
N ALA A 85 -3.07 12.23 2.91
CA ALA A 85 -4.50 11.95 2.88
C ALA A 85 -5.07 11.62 4.28
N ALA A 86 -4.27 10.99 5.14
CA ALA A 86 -4.63 10.66 6.51
C ALA A 86 -4.81 11.87 7.42
N LEU A 87 -4.39 13.07 7.04
CA LEU A 87 -4.72 14.29 7.78
C LEU A 87 -6.22 14.58 7.74
N THR A 88 -6.89 14.20 6.66
CA THR A 88 -8.32 14.48 6.42
C THR A 88 -9.17 13.21 6.43
N LEU A 89 -8.72 12.14 5.74
CA LEU A 89 -9.50 10.93 5.59
C LEU A 89 -9.36 9.99 6.79
N PRO A 90 -10.46 9.33 7.23
CA PRO A 90 -10.42 8.21 8.16
C PRO A 90 -9.56 7.05 7.63
N ALA A 91 -9.01 6.24 8.54
CA ALA A 91 -8.19 5.08 8.19
C ALA A 91 -8.97 4.05 7.35
N SER A 92 -10.24 3.84 7.62
CA SER A 92 -11.14 2.99 6.85
C SER A 92 -11.26 3.42 5.38
N TYR A 93 -11.34 4.75 5.11
CA TYR A 93 -11.34 5.27 3.74
C TYR A 93 -10.05 4.97 3.00
N LEU A 94 -8.90 5.22 3.64
CA LEU A 94 -7.60 4.97 3.05
C LEU A 94 -7.43 3.51 2.62
N VAL A 95 -7.87 2.57 3.47
CA VAL A 95 -7.83 1.13 3.16
C VAL A 95 -8.76 0.79 1.99
N ILE A 96 -10.00 1.32 1.99
CA ILE A 96 -10.96 1.08 0.91
C ILE A 96 -10.40 1.59 -0.42
N LEU A 97 -9.89 2.84 -0.46
CA LEU A 97 -9.31 3.42 -1.67
C LEU A 97 -8.07 2.65 -2.15
N ASN A 98 -7.23 2.16 -1.22
CA ASN A 98 -6.06 1.34 -1.56
C ASN A 98 -6.46 0.02 -2.27
N THR A 99 -7.64 -0.50 -2.03
CA THR A 99 -8.14 -1.73 -2.68
C THR A 99 -8.38 -1.54 -4.19
N ALA A 100 -8.42 -0.30 -4.68
CA ALA A 100 -8.48 0.00 -6.11
C ALA A 100 -7.17 -0.32 -6.88
N LEU A 101 -6.09 -0.72 -6.19
CA LEU A 101 -4.79 -1.01 -6.82
C LEU A 101 -4.87 -1.91 -8.06
N PRO A 102 -5.57 -3.06 -8.07
CA PRO A 102 -5.65 -3.89 -9.26
C PRO A 102 -6.40 -3.24 -10.43
N LEU A 103 -7.31 -2.30 -10.16
CA LEU A 103 -8.00 -1.54 -11.20
C LEU A 103 -7.01 -0.62 -11.93
N PHE A 104 -6.23 0.16 -11.19
CA PHE A 104 -5.15 0.98 -11.75
C PHE A 104 -4.07 0.13 -12.41
N GLY A 105 -3.75 -1.03 -11.84
CA GLY A 105 -2.83 -2.01 -12.41
C GLY A 105 -3.27 -2.52 -13.78
N ALA A 106 -4.57 -2.78 -13.95
CA ALA A 106 -5.12 -3.20 -15.24
C ALA A 106 -5.03 -2.11 -16.31
N ILE A 107 -5.34 -0.86 -15.94
CA ILE A 107 -5.22 0.30 -16.84
C ILE A 107 -3.75 0.50 -17.23
N ALA A 108 -2.85 0.53 -16.25
CA ALA A 108 -1.42 0.69 -16.48
C ALA A 108 -0.86 -0.46 -17.35
N SER A 109 -1.27 -1.71 -17.12
CA SER A 109 -0.87 -2.85 -17.93
C SER A 109 -1.40 -2.77 -19.37
N ALA A 110 -2.61 -2.26 -19.56
CA ALA A 110 -3.17 -2.06 -20.91
C ALA A 110 -2.37 -1.03 -21.69
N ILE A 111 -1.98 0.08 -21.06
CA ILE A 111 -1.24 1.17 -21.72
C ILE A 111 0.22 0.79 -21.99
N TRP A 112 0.94 0.24 -21.00
CA TRP A 112 2.39 0.03 -21.10
C TRP A 112 2.82 -1.38 -21.49
N LEU A 113 1.96 -2.38 -21.30
CA LEU A 113 2.24 -3.79 -21.64
C LEU A 113 1.37 -4.30 -22.76
N ALA A 114 0.50 -3.45 -23.34
CA ALA A 114 -0.46 -3.82 -24.39
C ALA A 114 -1.36 -5.01 -24.00
N GLU A 115 -1.65 -5.17 -22.70
CA GLU A 115 -2.57 -6.22 -22.24
C GLU A 115 -4.01 -5.85 -22.56
N PRO A 116 -4.81 -6.72 -23.19
CA PRO A 116 -6.16 -6.38 -23.60
C PRO A 116 -7.07 -6.13 -22.38
N LEU A 117 -7.86 -5.06 -22.46
CA LEU A 117 -8.98 -4.80 -21.57
C LEU A 117 -10.22 -5.49 -22.18
N ASP A 118 -10.47 -6.72 -21.76
CA ASP A 118 -11.69 -7.43 -22.15
C ASP A 118 -12.94 -6.82 -21.48
N ARG A 119 -14.14 -7.21 -21.95
CA ARG A 119 -15.43 -6.71 -21.42
C ARG A 119 -15.56 -6.88 -19.90
N ARG A 120 -14.98 -7.93 -19.35
CA ARG A 120 -15.02 -8.24 -17.94
C ARG A 120 -14.13 -7.31 -17.14
N LYS A 121 -12.89 -7.07 -17.58
CA LYS A 121 -12.00 -6.08 -16.97
C LYS A 121 -12.63 -4.70 -17.04
N PHE A 122 -13.23 -4.33 -18.17
CA PHE A 122 -13.93 -3.05 -18.31
C PHE A 122 -15.10 -2.93 -17.31
N ALA A 123 -15.97 -3.94 -17.21
CA ALA A 123 -17.04 -3.95 -16.22
C ALA A 123 -16.50 -3.85 -14.78
N GLY A 124 -15.39 -4.52 -14.47
CA GLY A 124 -14.70 -4.42 -13.19
C GLY A 124 -14.18 -3.00 -12.90
N LEU A 125 -13.62 -2.33 -13.90
CA LEU A 125 -13.17 -0.93 -13.78
C LEU A 125 -14.34 0.01 -13.51
N VAL A 126 -15.47 -0.15 -14.21
CA VAL A 126 -16.69 0.65 -13.99
C VAL A 126 -17.24 0.42 -12.59
N ALA A 127 -17.37 -0.85 -12.16
CA ALA A 127 -17.82 -1.17 -10.80
C ALA A 127 -16.89 -0.59 -9.72
N GLY A 128 -15.58 -0.69 -9.91
CA GLY A 128 -14.61 -0.12 -8.99
C GLY A 128 -14.68 1.40 -8.92
N ALA A 129 -14.81 2.09 -10.05
CA ALA A 129 -14.98 3.54 -10.10
C ALA A 129 -16.29 3.97 -9.41
N ALA A 130 -17.39 3.26 -9.65
CA ALA A 130 -18.67 3.50 -8.96
C ALA A 130 -18.52 3.32 -7.45
N GLY A 131 -17.78 2.30 -7.00
CA GLY A 131 -17.49 2.07 -5.59
C GLY A 131 -16.69 3.20 -4.95
N VAL A 132 -15.64 3.69 -5.62
CA VAL A 132 -14.86 4.86 -5.18
C VAL A 132 -15.75 6.10 -5.04
N LEU A 133 -16.59 6.37 -6.04
CA LEU A 133 -17.53 7.50 -6.02
C LEU A 133 -18.55 7.38 -4.86
N LEU A 134 -19.08 6.17 -4.63
CA LEU A 134 -20.05 5.92 -3.56
C LEU A 134 -19.43 6.17 -2.18
N VAL A 135 -18.23 5.64 -1.93
CA VAL A 135 -17.49 5.90 -0.69
C VAL A 135 -17.21 7.39 -0.52
N SER A 136 -16.79 8.07 -1.58
CA SER A 136 -16.40 9.48 -1.52
C SER A 136 -17.56 10.45 -1.34
N ARG A 137 -18.77 10.11 -1.81
CA ARG A 137 -19.93 11.02 -1.75
C ARG A 137 -20.89 10.75 -0.59
N ALA A 138 -21.01 9.52 -0.14
CA ALA A 138 -22.02 9.09 0.80
C ALA A 138 -21.45 8.61 2.16
N GLY A 139 -20.22 8.94 2.44
CA GLY A 139 -19.57 8.62 3.71
C GLY A 139 -19.88 9.64 4.81
N PRO A 140 -19.39 9.43 6.05
CA PRO A 140 -19.67 10.29 7.18
C PRO A 140 -18.94 11.65 7.15
N VAL A 141 -18.04 11.84 6.18
CA VAL A 141 -17.26 13.07 6.02
C VAL A 141 -17.87 13.92 4.91
N THR A 142 -18.14 15.19 5.19
CA THR A 142 -18.63 16.14 4.17
C THR A 142 -17.59 16.35 3.09
N PRO A 143 -17.93 16.23 1.80
CA PRO A 143 -17.00 16.42 0.70
C PRO A 143 -16.67 17.91 0.51
N ASP A 144 -15.70 18.40 1.24
CA ASP A 144 -15.07 19.71 1.01
C ASP A 144 -13.84 19.59 0.09
N THR A 145 -13.18 20.70 -0.20
CA THR A 145 -11.99 20.73 -1.05
C THR A 145 -10.85 19.89 -0.46
N ALA A 146 -10.65 19.92 0.87
CA ALA A 146 -9.59 19.17 1.53
C ALA A 146 -9.85 17.65 1.42
N PHE A 147 -11.11 17.23 1.58
CA PHE A 147 -11.51 15.84 1.37
C PHE A 147 -11.24 15.37 -0.05
N VAL A 148 -11.62 16.16 -1.06
CA VAL A 148 -11.40 15.80 -2.48
C VAL A 148 -9.90 15.67 -2.77
N ILE A 149 -9.08 16.60 -2.30
CA ILE A 149 -7.62 16.53 -2.46
C ILE A 149 -7.05 15.27 -1.79
N ALA A 150 -7.53 14.92 -0.60
CA ALA A 150 -7.08 13.73 0.12
C ALA A 150 -7.48 12.41 -0.61
N VAL A 151 -8.68 12.35 -1.21
CA VAL A 151 -9.10 11.24 -2.07
C VAL A 151 -8.20 11.14 -3.30
N ILE A 152 -7.92 12.26 -3.98
CA ILE A 152 -7.02 12.30 -5.13
C ILE A 152 -5.61 11.86 -4.73
N ALA A 153 -5.08 12.32 -3.60
CA ALA A 153 -3.78 11.88 -3.08
C ALA A 153 -3.74 10.37 -2.83
N SER A 154 -4.80 9.80 -2.22
CA SER A 154 -4.91 8.35 -2.02
C SER A 154 -4.91 7.58 -3.35
N LEU A 155 -5.68 8.04 -4.35
CA LEU A 155 -5.71 7.40 -5.66
C LEU A 155 -4.40 7.57 -6.43
N ALA A 156 -3.72 8.72 -6.26
CA ALA A 156 -2.37 8.92 -6.81
C ALA A 156 -1.34 7.97 -6.18
N ALA A 157 -1.44 7.68 -4.88
CA ALA A 157 -0.62 6.66 -4.22
C ALA A 157 -0.84 5.28 -4.85
N VAL A 158 -2.10 4.92 -5.09
CA VAL A 158 -2.48 3.66 -5.76
C VAL A 158 -1.95 3.60 -7.20
N LEU A 159 -2.01 4.72 -7.92
CA LEU A 159 -1.42 4.83 -9.26
C LEU A 159 0.10 4.61 -9.22
N CYS A 160 0.81 5.19 -8.26
CA CYS A 160 2.25 4.96 -8.09
C CYS A 160 2.56 3.47 -7.90
N TYR A 161 1.82 2.75 -7.05
CA TYR A 161 1.96 1.30 -6.91
C TYR A 161 1.72 0.55 -8.22
N ALA A 162 0.69 0.93 -8.97
CA ALA A 162 0.36 0.30 -10.25
C ALA A 162 1.50 0.50 -11.27
N LEU A 163 2.04 1.72 -11.37
CA LEU A 163 3.17 2.04 -12.25
C LEU A 163 4.44 1.29 -11.85
N ALA A 164 4.76 1.24 -10.54
CA ALA A 164 5.87 0.45 -10.03
C ALA A 164 5.71 -1.04 -10.38
N GLY A 165 4.50 -1.60 -10.21
CA GLY A 165 4.20 -2.98 -10.55
C GLY A 165 4.40 -3.30 -12.03
N VAL A 166 3.95 -2.43 -12.93
CA VAL A 166 4.15 -2.55 -14.39
C VAL A 166 5.63 -2.46 -14.74
N TRP A 167 6.35 -1.51 -14.12
CA TRP A 167 7.79 -1.35 -14.34
C TRP A 167 8.57 -2.59 -13.88
N ILE A 168 8.29 -3.12 -12.68
CA ILE A 168 8.89 -4.36 -12.16
C ILE A 168 8.60 -5.53 -13.11
N LYS A 169 7.37 -5.65 -13.61
CA LYS A 169 6.99 -6.69 -14.56
C LYS A 169 7.78 -6.61 -15.88
N ARG A 170 8.06 -5.39 -16.35
CA ARG A 170 8.76 -5.13 -17.60
C ARG A 170 10.28 -5.30 -17.48
N ARG A 171 10.89 -4.81 -16.39
CA ARG A 171 12.35 -4.73 -16.21
C ARG A 171 12.89 -5.49 -15.00
N GLY A 172 12.07 -5.70 -13.96
CA GLY A 172 12.52 -6.21 -12.67
C GLY A 172 12.72 -7.72 -12.56
N ARG A 173 12.54 -8.48 -13.65
CA ARG A 173 12.67 -9.96 -13.62
C ARG A 173 14.09 -10.44 -13.26
N ALA A 174 15.10 -9.60 -13.46
CA ALA A 174 16.49 -9.89 -13.14
C ALA A 174 16.87 -9.58 -11.68
N LEU A 175 16.01 -8.86 -10.93
CA LEU A 175 16.33 -8.40 -9.59
C LEU A 175 15.78 -9.36 -8.52
N PRO A 176 16.60 -9.79 -7.54
CA PRO A 176 16.13 -10.63 -6.45
C PRO A 176 15.01 -9.91 -5.66
N PRO A 177 13.82 -10.53 -5.45
CA PRO A 177 12.71 -9.89 -4.75
C PRO A 177 13.07 -9.40 -3.34
N VAL A 178 13.93 -10.14 -2.66
CA VAL A 178 14.41 -9.82 -1.31
C VAL A 178 15.27 -8.56 -1.31
N ALA A 179 16.21 -8.46 -2.26
CA ALA A 179 17.03 -7.26 -2.44
C ALA A 179 16.16 -6.04 -2.80
N MET A 180 15.18 -6.24 -3.71
CA MET A 180 14.22 -5.23 -4.07
C MET A 180 13.48 -4.68 -2.84
N ALA A 181 13.02 -5.54 -1.92
CA ALA A 181 12.30 -5.10 -0.73
C ALA A 181 13.15 -4.23 0.19
N GLY A 182 14.37 -4.65 0.52
CA GLY A 182 15.24 -3.93 1.45
C GLY A 182 15.78 -2.64 0.83
N TRP A 183 16.45 -2.75 -0.32
CA TRP A 183 17.12 -1.61 -0.93
C TRP A 183 16.18 -0.56 -1.48
N SER A 184 15.04 -0.95 -2.04
CA SER A 184 14.07 0.05 -2.49
C SER A 184 13.52 0.88 -1.34
N GLN A 185 13.23 0.27 -0.20
CA GLN A 185 12.80 1.03 0.97
C GLN A 185 13.91 1.94 1.50
N LEU A 186 15.14 1.41 1.66
CA LEU A 186 16.25 2.21 2.15
C LEU A 186 16.53 3.42 1.26
N LEU A 187 16.68 3.19 -0.06
CA LEU A 187 16.96 4.28 -1.01
C LEU A 187 15.77 5.24 -1.16
N GLY A 188 14.54 4.74 -1.12
CA GLY A 188 13.33 5.58 -1.08
C GLY A 188 13.27 6.48 0.16
N GLY A 189 13.66 5.95 1.32
CA GLY A 189 13.75 6.72 2.56
C GLY A 189 14.88 7.75 2.53
N LEU A 190 16.05 7.39 2.00
CA LEU A 190 17.16 8.32 1.81
C LEU A 190 16.80 9.46 0.84
N ALA A 191 15.98 9.18 -0.18
CA ALA A 191 15.49 10.21 -1.10
C ALA A 191 14.51 11.21 -0.43
N LEU A 192 13.72 10.76 0.55
CA LEU A 192 12.83 11.63 1.32
C LEU A 192 13.55 12.41 2.44
N LEU A 193 14.66 11.89 2.94
CA LEU A 193 15.33 12.43 4.12
C LEU A 193 15.72 13.91 4.00
N PRO A 194 16.28 14.40 2.86
CA PRO A 194 16.60 15.81 2.71
C PRO A 194 15.39 16.74 2.86
N VAL A 195 14.21 16.27 2.40
CA VAL A 195 12.97 17.03 2.57
C VAL A 195 12.48 16.90 4.02
N ALA A 196 12.56 15.71 4.60
CA ALA A 196 12.07 15.49 5.96
C ALA A 196 12.77 16.38 6.99
N VAL A 197 14.09 16.55 6.90
CA VAL A 197 14.85 17.36 7.86
C VAL A 197 14.52 18.85 7.80
N THR A 198 13.88 19.33 6.71
CA THR A 198 13.39 20.72 6.60
C THR A 198 11.96 20.89 7.08
N MET A 199 11.24 19.79 7.34
CA MET A 199 9.84 19.82 7.74
C MET A 199 9.70 19.83 9.27
N PRO A 200 8.82 20.69 9.83
CA PRO A 200 8.58 20.69 11.27
C PRO A 200 7.84 19.44 11.71
N ILE A 201 8.09 19.05 12.95
CA ILE A 201 7.26 18.10 13.70
C ILE A 201 6.25 18.94 14.47
N HIS A 202 4.96 18.58 14.41
CA HIS A 202 3.88 19.41 14.88
C HIS A 202 3.46 19.13 16.32
N GLY A 203 3.74 17.93 16.83
CA GLY A 203 3.35 17.51 18.18
C GLY A 203 4.48 16.89 18.98
N GLU A 204 4.19 16.53 20.23
CA GLU A 204 5.16 15.91 21.12
C GLU A 204 5.46 14.46 20.72
N ILE A 205 6.73 14.10 20.72
CA ILE A 205 7.18 12.73 20.47
C ILE A 205 7.11 11.94 21.77
N THR A 206 5.94 11.42 22.08
CA THR A 206 5.73 10.55 23.24
C THR A 206 6.22 9.12 22.96
N ALA A 207 6.38 8.30 24.02
CA ALA A 207 6.69 6.87 23.86
C ALA A 207 5.67 6.14 22.98
N LEU A 208 4.39 6.51 23.04
CA LEU A 208 3.34 5.95 22.20
C LEU A 208 3.58 6.26 20.71
N ILE A 209 3.97 7.48 20.38
CA ILE A 209 4.31 7.87 18.99
C ILE A 209 5.49 7.06 18.49
N VAL A 210 6.55 6.90 19.29
CA VAL A 210 7.72 6.07 18.93
C VAL A 210 7.31 4.62 18.67
N VAL A 211 6.51 4.03 19.56
CA VAL A 211 5.99 2.66 19.38
C VAL A 211 5.17 2.53 18.10
N ASN A 212 4.29 3.50 17.81
CA ASN A 212 3.51 3.48 16.54
C ASN A 212 4.40 3.58 15.29
N VAL A 213 5.46 4.40 15.32
CA VAL A 213 6.45 4.47 14.23
C VAL A 213 7.15 3.13 14.04
N LEU A 214 7.62 2.51 15.13
CA LEU A 214 8.29 1.22 15.07
C LEU A 214 7.36 0.10 14.58
N LEU A 215 6.12 0.06 15.05
CA LEU A 215 5.12 -0.91 14.58
C LEU A 215 4.80 -0.70 13.09
N LEU A 216 4.62 0.54 12.66
CA LEU A 216 4.39 0.87 11.25
C LEU A 216 5.56 0.44 10.37
N ALA A 217 6.80 0.71 10.78
CA ALA A 217 7.99 0.40 10.02
C ALA A 217 8.36 -1.09 10.06
N LEU A 218 8.45 -1.67 11.25
CA LEU A 218 8.95 -3.04 11.42
C LEU A 218 7.87 -4.08 11.11
N LEU A 219 6.65 -3.88 11.61
CA LEU A 219 5.56 -4.81 11.37
C LEU A 219 4.88 -4.52 10.03
N GLY A 220 4.42 -3.28 9.81
CA GLY A 220 3.67 -2.87 8.62
C GLY A 220 4.49 -2.85 7.32
N SER A 221 5.82 -2.80 7.41
CA SER A 221 6.71 -2.83 6.25
C SER A 221 7.69 -4.00 6.29
N ALA A 222 8.68 -4.04 7.19
CA ALA A 222 9.74 -5.05 7.11
C ALA A 222 9.20 -6.49 7.23
N ALA A 223 8.49 -6.83 8.29
CA ALA A 223 7.93 -8.17 8.49
C ALA A 223 6.86 -8.52 7.44
N ALA A 224 6.00 -7.55 7.10
CA ALA A 224 4.96 -7.74 6.10
C ALA A 224 5.54 -8.07 4.71
N TYR A 225 6.63 -7.42 4.29
CA TYR A 225 7.28 -7.76 3.02
C TYR A 225 7.90 -9.16 3.03
N VAL A 226 8.51 -9.57 4.14
CA VAL A 226 9.02 -10.95 4.28
C VAL A 226 7.89 -11.98 4.16
N LEU A 227 6.76 -11.74 4.84
CA LEU A 227 5.57 -12.60 4.74
C LEU A 227 5.00 -12.61 3.31
N TYR A 228 4.93 -11.46 2.66
CA TYR A 228 4.41 -11.31 1.31
C TYR A 228 5.26 -12.04 0.26
N PHE A 229 6.59 -11.87 0.31
CA PHE A 229 7.47 -12.57 -0.62
C PHE A 229 7.45 -14.08 -0.42
N ARG A 230 7.36 -14.53 0.85
CA ARG A 230 7.20 -15.95 1.13
C ARG A 230 5.86 -16.49 0.61
N LEU A 231 4.78 -15.72 0.77
CA LEU A 231 3.48 -16.07 0.22
C LEU A 231 3.52 -16.14 -1.32
N ILE A 232 4.17 -15.18 -1.99
CA ILE A 232 4.37 -15.21 -3.45
C ILE A 232 5.14 -16.46 -3.88
N ALA A 233 6.19 -16.84 -3.17
CA ALA A 233 6.98 -18.03 -3.48
C ALA A 233 6.16 -19.31 -3.34
N ASP A 234 5.32 -19.40 -2.31
CA ASP A 234 4.55 -20.62 -1.98
C ASP A 234 3.28 -20.75 -2.85
N VAL A 235 2.54 -19.67 -3.14
CA VAL A 235 1.22 -19.73 -3.81
C VAL A 235 1.14 -18.96 -5.14
N GLY A 236 2.19 -18.24 -5.49
CA GLY A 236 2.28 -17.38 -6.67
C GLY A 236 1.68 -15.98 -6.46
N PRO A 237 2.08 -15.01 -7.31
CA PRO A 237 1.72 -13.60 -7.14
C PRO A 237 0.22 -13.34 -7.20
N THR A 238 -0.50 -14.00 -8.12
CA THR A 238 -1.96 -13.81 -8.29
C THR A 238 -2.74 -14.19 -7.04
N ARG A 239 -2.35 -15.28 -6.35
CA ARG A 239 -3.01 -15.69 -5.12
C ARG A 239 -2.57 -14.83 -3.93
N ALA A 240 -1.32 -14.41 -3.88
CA ALA A 240 -0.84 -13.50 -2.84
C ALA A 240 -1.56 -12.15 -2.88
N MET A 241 -1.90 -11.63 -4.07
CA MET A 241 -2.65 -10.39 -4.23
C MET A 241 -4.08 -10.44 -3.68
N THR A 242 -4.65 -11.63 -3.40
CA THR A 242 -5.98 -11.71 -2.79
C THR A 242 -6.03 -11.14 -1.37
N VAL A 243 -4.88 -10.87 -0.76
CA VAL A 243 -4.78 -10.12 0.49
C VAL A 243 -5.53 -8.78 0.42
N THR A 244 -5.48 -8.10 -0.72
CA THR A 244 -6.12 -6.80 -0.91
C THR A 244 -7.65 -6.86 -0.80
N TYR A 245 -8.27 -8.01 -1.03
CA TYR A 245 -9.73 -8.19 -0.88
C TYR A 245 -10.18 -8.25 0.58
N LEU A 246 -9.29 -8.68 1.47
CA LEU A 246 -9.56 -8.78 2.90
C LEU A 246 -9.27 -7.47 3.65
N MET A 247 -8.39 -6.64 3.09
CA MET A 247 -7.96 -5.40 3.73
C MET A 247 -9.11 -4.45 4.10
N PRO A 248 -10.15 -4.21 3.26
CA PRO A 248 -11.24 -3.32 3.64
C PRO A 248 -12.00 -3.80 4.88
N ALA A 249 -12.25 -5.09 5.00
CA ALA A 249 -12.95 -5.65 6.16
C ALA A 249 -12.15 -5.40 7.46
N PHE A 250 -10.86 -5.75 7.46
CA PHE A 250 -10.00 -5.48 8.61
C PHE A 250 -9.76 -3.98 8.82
N GLY A 251 -9.61 -3.19 7.75
CA GLY A 251 -9.38 -1.75 7.88
C GLY A 251 -10.57 -1.01 8.50
N MET A 252 -11.78 -1.36 8.12
CA MET A 252 -13.00 -0.83 8.76
C MET A 252 -13.09 -1.31 10.21
N LEU A 253 -12.78 -2.58 10.50
CA LEU A 253 -12.74 -3.10 11.87
C LEU A 253 -11.75 -2.33 12.75
N TRP A 254 -10.53 -2.09 12.27
CA TRP A 254 -9.50 -1.34 13.00
C TRP A 254 -9.87 0.13 13.18
N GLY A 255 -10.43 0.79 12.15
CA GLY A 255 -10.90 2.17 12.23
C GLY A 255 -12.00 2.33 13.29
N TRP A 256 -12.96 1.41 13.30
CA TRP A 256 -14.01 1.39 14.32
C TRP A 256 -13.46 1.10 15.71
N LEU A 257 -12.62 0.07 15.86
CA LEU A 257 -12.15 -0.40 17.17
C LEU A 257 -11.17 0.58 17.85
N PHE A 258 -10.21 1.14 17.08
CA PHE A 258 -9.12 1.94 17.64
C PHE A 258 -9.30 3.45 17.48
N LEU A 259 -10.08 3.88 16.48
CA LEU A 259 -10.25 5.29 16.16
C LEU A 259 -11.69 5.78 16.34
N GLY A 260 -12.64 4.90 16.72
CA GLY A 260 -14.05 5.26 16.86
C GLY A 260 -14.71 5.69 15.55
N GLU A 261 -14.17 5.24 14.39
CA GLU A 261 -14.72 5.61 13.09
C GLU A 261 -16.10 4.99 12.87
N THR A 262 -17.04 5.77 12.36
CA THR A 262 -18.36 5.28 12.00
C THR A 262 -18.34 4.57 10.64
N ILE A 263 -18.81 3.33 10.62
CA ILE A 263 -18.91 2.54 9.38
C ILE A 263 -20.35 2.67 8.87
N THR A 264 -20.51 3.27 7.69
CA THR A 264 -21.81 3.52 7.07
C THR A 264 -22.14 2.49 6.00
N LEU A 265 -23.45 2.33 5.70
CA LEU A 265 -23.89 1.45 4.61
C LEU A 265 -23.28 1.82 3.25
N PRO A 266 -23.18 3.12 2.85
CA PRO A 266 -22.49 3.49 1.62
C PRO A 266 -21.02 3.07 1.59
N MET A 267 -20.30 3.11 2.71
CA MET A 267 -18.91 2.62 2.79
C MET A 267 -18.85 1.13 2.54
N LEU A 268 -19.73 0.34 3.15
CA LEU A 268 -19.83 -1.12 2.93
C LEU A 268 -20.17 -1.44 1.48
N ALA A 269 -21.15 -0.77 0.91
CA ALA A 269 -21.57 -0.95 -0.48
C ALA A 269 -20.45 -0.57 -1.45
N GLY A 270 -19.80 0.59 -1.24
CA GLY A 270 -18.68 1.04 -2.07
C GLY A 270 -17.46 0.12 -1.95
N ALA A 271 -17.09 -0.32 -0.75
CA ALA A 271 -16.03 -1.30 -0.53
C ALA A 271 -16.34 -2.62 -1.27
N THR A 272 -17.57 -3.10 -1.20
CA THR A 272 -18.02 -4.32 -1.89
C THR A 272 -17.91 -4.16 -3.42
N LEU A 273 -18.30 -3.00 -3.97
CA LEU A 273 -18.17 -2.72 -5.40
C LEU A 273 -16.69 -2.69 -5.85
N ILE A 274 -15.81 -2.05 -5.07
CA ILE A 274 -14.37 -2.01 -5.37
C ILE A 274 -13.78 -3.42 -5.33
N VAL A 275 -14.08 -4.20 -4.30
CA VAL A 275 -13.61 -5.58 -4.16
C VAL A 275 -14.13 -6.46 -5.30
N ALA A 276 -15.43 -6.38 -5.64
CA ALA A 276 -16.02 -7.12 -6.74
C ALA A 276 -15.41 -6.74 -8.09
N GLY A 277 -15.24 -5.42 -8.36
CA GLY A 277 -14.57 -4.91 -9.55
C GLY A 277 -13.13 -5.40 -9.66
N THR A 278 -12.39 -5.32 -8.57
CA THR A 278 -11.01 -5.83 -8.48
C THR A 278 -10.95 -7.33 -8.73
N ALA A 279 -11.85 -8.12 -8.13
CA ALA A 279 -11.93 -9.56 -8.37
C ALA A 279 -12.27 -9.90 -9.84
N ALA A 280 -13.12 -9.11 -10.49
CA ALA A 280 -13.42 -9.24 -11.91
C ALA A 280 -12.19 -8.99 -12.77
N VAL A 281 -11.36 -7.99 -12.46
CA VAL A 281 -10.14 -7.65 -13.20
C VAL A 281 -9.05 -8.72 -13.04
N VAL A 282 -8.84 -9.24 -11.84
CA VAL A 282 -7.72 -10.15 -11.52
C VAL A 282 -7.99 -11.60 -11.95
N ARG A 283 -9.24 -12.02 -12.04
CA ARG A 283 -9.60 -13.41 -12.35
C ARG A 283 -9.17 -13.77 -13.78
N LYS A 284 -8.24 -14.73 -13.95
CA LYS A 284 -7.82 -15.26 -15.24
C LYS A 284 -9.02 -15.74 -16.07
N GLN A 285 -9.07 -15.36 -17.36
CA GLN A 285 -9.91 -16.09 -18.31
C GLN A 285 -9.48 -17.56 -18.33
N ARG A 286 -10.41 -18.48 -18.07
CA ARG A 286 -10.22 -19.87 -18.50
C ARG A 286 -10.15 -19.80 -20.04
N ARG A 287 -8.99 -20.10 -20.61
CA ARG A 287 -8.90 -20.40 -22.04
C ARG A 287 -9.83 -21.62 -22.27
N THR A 288 -10.97 -21.39 -22.90
CA THR A 288 -11.79 -22.43 -23.52
C THR A 288 -11.07 -22.93 -24.75
#